data_e7dc0331ed01bd6d6e82ba7d6a9e4ea2
#
_entry.id   e7dc0331ed01bd6d6e82ba7d6a9e4ea2
#
_cell.length_a   1.000
_cell.length_b   1.000
_cell.length_c   1.000
_cell.angle_alpha   90.00
_cell.angle_beta   90.00
_cell.angle_gamma   90.00
#
_symmetry.space_group_name_H-M   'P 1'
#
loop_
_entity.id
_entity.type
_entity.pdbx_description
1 polymer ?
#
loop_
_entity_poly.entity_id
_entity_poly.type
_entity_poly.pdbx_seq_one_letter_code
_entity_poly.pdbx_strand_id
1 'polypeptide(L)'
;MRTKASLLAQGRLRSVTRLMFTLFFAQSANAELYQWKISIPGEPTAFFPSYAAACQYYFDNTSKNWLKKIEKMNPKWVQCNVSGTGGITWQTSGATLIGNSCPLGAELNNETGSCDCRPGYEMNDGGCKLPDKNGPDKGAPPPEGCAGNPVNITNGNKYQVEHDLITPIPLARHYNGLDGLWRHSFSARITRKDDSYLLYREDGKVSEFSGAGRDLTSLTDLGKLSRLAGRFFYTSELNETIEFDPYGKLARLKTKEGRKYRVERGANLTISDERGNKLVLSEGANHQLLRAQIGGISIEYTYDKEQRLTSVTRTDGQYNTKTQYLYDDPRNIKLLTGIQDNNNRRFATWAYDNQGRAISSEHANGAEKVSLAYNDDASTTVTNEYGKQATYRFQV
;
A
#
# COMPACT_ATOMS: atom_id res chain seq x y z
N MET A 1 -5.24 -76.18 -32.60
CA MET A 1 -6.28 -76.23 -33.68
C MET A 1 -6.84 -74.80 -33.74
N ARG A 2 -6.41 -74.04 -34.71
CA ARG A 2 -7.14 -73.61 -35.94
C ARG A 2 -8.56 -73.12 -35.54
N THR A 3 -9.02 -71.89 -35.81
CA THR A 3 -9.03 -71.23 -37.12
C THR A 3 -9.36 -69.73 -36.97
N LYS A 4 -8.80 -68.95 -37.91
CA LYS A 4 -9.11 -67.56 -38.25
C LYS A 4 -10.57 -67.45 -38.76
N ALA A 5 -11.17 -66.27 -38.53
CA ALA A 5 -12.01 -65.61 -39.54
C ALA A 5 -12.06 -64.11 -39.35
N SER A 6 -11.68 -63.39 -40.34
CA SER A 6 -11.85 -61.96 -40.57
C SER A 6 -13.22 -61.71 -41.13
N LEU A 7 -13.82 -60.56 -40.89
CA LEU A 7 -14.63 -59.82 -41.89
C LEU A 7 -14.86 -58.35 -41.42
N LEU A 8 -14.39 -57.53 -42.22
CA LEU A 8 -14.74 -56.20 -42.76
C LEU A 8 -16.17 -55.67 -42.39
N ALA A 9 -16.24 -54.45 -42.02
CA ALA A 9 -16.73 -53.30 -42.77
C ALA A 9 -17.71 -52.36 -42.05
N GLN A 10 -17.54 -51.14 -42.41
CA GLN A 10 -18.46 -49.99 -42.46
C GLN A 10 -18.63 -49.20 -41.16
N GLY A 11 -17.94 -48.14 -41.01
CA GLY A 11 -18.11 -46.79 -41.41
C GLY A 11 -19.38 -46.13 -40.85
N ARG A 12 -19.27 -45.45 -39.73
CA ARG A 12 -20.07 -44.24 -39.45
C ARG A 12 -19.17 -43.18 -38.84
N LEU A 13 -18.86 -42.15 -39.62
CA LEU A 13 -18.37 -40.85 -39.17
C LEU A 13 -19.40 -40.30 -38.16
N ARG A 14 -19.03 -40.21 -36.89
CA ARG A 14 -19.67 -39.31 -35.95
C ARG A 14 -18.82 -38.09 -35.84
N SER A 15 -19.36 -37.00 -36.38
CA SER A 15 -18.90 -35.64 -36.24
C SER A 15 -18.73 -35.33 -34.75
N VAL A 16 -17.46 -35.21 -34.27
CA VAL A 16 -17.11 -34.66 -32.98
C VAL A 16 -17.05 -33.17 -33.17
N THR A 17 -18.15 -32.49 -32.89
CA THR A 17 -18.18 -31.04 -32.74
C THR A 17 -17.25 -30.68 -31.57
N ARG A 18 -16.06 -30.25 -31.86
CA ARG A 18 -15.19 -29.60 -30.89
C ARG A 18 -15.83 -28.29 -30.46
N LEU A 19 -16.46 -28.30 -29.30
CA LEU A 19 -16.80 -27.09 -28.57
C LEU A 19 -15.46 -26.43 -28.18
N MET A 20 -15.04 -25.43 -28.95
CA MET A 20 -14.00 -24.49 -28.51
C MET A 20 -14.60 -23.70 -27.36
N PHE A 21 -14.30 -24.09 -26.13
CA PHE A 21 -14.36 -23.21 -24.97
C PHE A 21 -13.31 -22.14 -25.18
N THR A 22 -13.69 -21.00 -25.70
CA THR A 22 -12.92 -19.76 -25.62
C THR A 22 -12.94 -19.37 -24.14
N LEU A 23 -11.89 -19.76 -23.43
CA LEU A 23 -11.55 -19.18 -22.14
C LEU A 23 -11.29 -17.68 -22.39
N PHE A 24 -12.29 -16.85 -22.14
CA PHE A 24 -12.07 -15.44 -21.87
C PHE A 24 -11.24 -15.37 -20.59
N PHE A 25 -9.92 -15.32 -20.74
CA PHE A 25 -9.08 -14.72 -19.72
C PHE A 25 -9.53 -13.26 -19.64
N ALA A 26 -10.30 -12.93 -18.60
CA ALA A 26 -10.40 -11.56 -18.15
C ALA A 26 -8.98 -11.15 -17.77
N GLN A 27 -8.28 -10.51 -18.69
CA GLN A 27 -7.08 -9.76 -18.35
C GLN A 27 -7.57 -8.71 -17.36
N SER A 28 -7.19 -8.88 -16.09
CA SER A 28 -7.23 -7.80 -15.14
C SER A 28 -6.40 -6.69 -15.78
N ALA A 29 -7.07 -5.65 -16.23
CA ALA A 29 -6.40 -4.47 -16.75
C ALA A 29 -5.52 -3.95 -15.62
N ASN A 30 -4.21 -4.17 -15.72
CA ASN A 30 -3.26 -3.53 -14.83
C ASN A 30 -3.49 -2.03 -14.98
N ALA A 31 -3.77 -1.35 -13.86
CA ALA A 31 -3.94 0.09 -13.86
C ALA A 31 -2.59 0.72 -14.23
N GLU A 32 -2.49 1.23 -15.44
CA GLU A 32 -1.34 2.00 -15.87
C GLU A 32 -1.48 3.43 -15.35
N LEU A 33 -0.49 3.90 -14.61
CA LEU A 33 -0.46 5.28 -14.12
C LEU A 33 -0.41 6.27 -15.28
N TYR A 34 -1.12 7.38 -15.14
CA TYR A 34 -1.06 8.48 -16.11
C TYR A 34 0.36 9.05 -16.18
N GLN A 35 0.89 9.14 -17.41
CA GLN A 35 2.18 9.74 -17.74
C GLN A 35 2.09 10.48 -19.07
N TRP A 36 2.85 11.57 -19.19
CA TRP A 36 2.99 12.29 -20.45
C TRP A 36 4.19 11.74 -21.23
N LYS A 37 3.88 11.10 -22.34
CA LYS A 37 4.86 10.54 -23.28
C LYS A 37 5.25 11.59 -24.30
N ILE A 38 6.54 11.82 -24.49
CA ILE A 38 7.07 12.65 -25.57
C ILE A 38 8.22 11.91 -26.30
N SER A 39 8.27 12.09 -27.62
CA SER A 39 9.35 11.54 -28.45
C SER A 39 9.97 12.68 -29.23
N ILE A 40 11.29 12.80 -29.17
CA ILE A 40 12.09 13.77 -29.89
C ILE A 40 12.96 13.01 -30.91
N PRO A 41 13.02 13.41 -32.20
CA PRO A 41 13.89 12.74 -33.17
C PRO A 41 15.35 12.69 -32.69
N GLY A 42 15.92 11.49 -32.63
CA GLY A 42 17.30 11.26 -32.17
C GLY A 42 17.44 11.00 -30.67
N GLU A 43 16.40 11.16 -29.89
CA GLU A 43 16.38 10.92 -28.43
C GLU A 43 15.46 9.76 -28.07
N PRO A 44 15.73 9.03 -26.96
CA PRO A 44 14.81 8.02 -26.45
C PRO A 44 13.46 8.62 -26.09
N THR A 45 12.38 7.87 -26.27
CA THR A 45 11.06 8.25 -25.77
C THR A 45 11.08 8.43 -24.24
N ALA A 46 10.63 9.58 -23.77
CA ALA A 46 10.63 9.92 -22.33
C ALA A 46 9.22 10.07 -21.77
N PHE A 47 9.10 9.89 -20.45
CA PHE A 47 7.83 9.87 -19.72
C PHE A 47 7.90 10.81 -18.52
N PHE A 48 6.86 11.63 -18.33
CA PHE A 48 6.83 12.69 -17.34
C PHE A 48 5.49 12.73 -16.57
N PRO A 49 5.49 13.24 -15.33
CA PRO A 49 4.28 13.32 -14.51
C PRO A 49 3.31 14.45 -14.98
N SER A 50 3.76 15.39 -15.78
CA SER A 50 2.94 16.48 -16.32
C SER A 50 3.37 16.86 -17.75
N TYR A 51 2.46 17.46 -18.50
CA TYR A 51 2.80 17.96 -19.86
C TYR A 51 3.83 19.10 -19.81
N ALA A 52 3.81 19.90 -18.75
CA ALA A 52 4.78 20.99 -18.58
C ALA A 52 6.21 20.44 -18.47
N ALA A 53 6.41 19.36 -17.70
CA ALA A 53 7.69 18.67 -17.59
C ALA A 53 8.11 18.01 -18.92
N ALA A 54 7.16 17.40 -19.63
CA ALA A 54 7.41 16.82 -20.96
C ALA A 54 7.84 17.88 -21.99
N CYS A 55 7.14 19.02 -22.03
CA CYS A 55 7.51 20.13 -22.90
C CYS A 55 8.83 20.79 -22.48
N GLN A 56 9.10 20.91 -21.18
CA GLN A 56 10.38 21.41 -20.71
C GLN A 56 11.55 20.55 -21.20
N TYR A 57 11.41 19.21 -21.13
CA TYR A 57 12.37 18.29 -21.68
C TYR A 57 12.61 18.51 -23.18
N TYR A 58 11.54 18.72 -23.97
CA TYR A 58 11.66 19.08 -25.39
C TYR A 58 12.41 20.40 -25.59
N PHE A 59 12.08 21.44 -24.80
CA PHE A 59 12.75 22.73 -24.87
C PHE A 59 14.23 22.68 -24.53
N ASP A 60 14.62 21.85 -23.58
CA ASP A 60 16.00 21.71 -23.14
C ASP A 60 16.86 20.97 -24.18
N ASN A 61 16.24 20.09 -24.99
CA ASN A 61 16.90 19.28 -25.99
C ASN A 61 16.83 19.89 -27.42
N THR A 62 16.09 20.98 -27.63
CA THR A 62 15.97 21.57 -28.97
C THR A 62 16.70 22.88 -29.15
N SER A 63 16.55 23.87 -28.27
CA SER A 63 17.33 25.12 -28.29
C SER A 63 17.12 25.98 -27.08
N LYS A 64 18.23 26.49 -26.50
CA LYS A 64 18.20 27.29 -25.26
C LYS A 64 17.66 28.74 -25.45
N ASN A 65 17.75 29.30 -26.64
CA ASN A 65 17.52 30.73 -26.88
C ASN A 65 16.28 31.03 -27.77
N TRP A 66 15.36 30.06 -27.91
CA TRP A 66 14.18 30.22 -28.74
C TRP A 66 12.94 30.59 -27.92
N LEU A 67 11.95 31.24 -28.56
CA LEU A 67 10.65 31.43 -27.96
C LEU A 67 9.97 30.07 -27.72
N LYS A 68 9.40 29.87 -26.55
CA LYS A 68 8.78 28.62 -26.10
C LYS A 68 7.30 28.83 -25.89
N LYS A 69 6.46 27.94 -26.40
CA LYS A 69 5.01 27.98 -26.23
C LYS A 69 4.46 26.57 -26.05
N ILE A 70 3.58 26.39 -25.07
CA ILE A 70 2.80 25.16 -24.89
C ILE A 70 1.36 25.46 -25.32
N GLU A 71 0.82 24.66 -26.22
CA GLU A 71 -0.55 24.74 -26.68
C GLU A 71 -1.31 23.46 -26.36
N LYS A 72 -2.34 23.59 -25.55
CA LYS A 72 -3.20 22.46 -25.18
C LYS A 72 -4.23 22.23 -26.28
N MET A 73 -4.11 21.12 -26.98
CA MET A 73 -5.00 20.75 -28.08
C MET A 73 -6.23 20.00 -27.60
N ASN A 74 -6.06 19.15 -26.58
CA ASN A 74 -7.16 18.48 -25.87
C ASN A 74 -6.64 17.96 -24.51
N PRO A 75 -7.51 17.38 -23.63
CA PRO A 75 -7.09 16.90 -22.30
C PRO A 75 -5.97 15.86 -22.31
N LYS A 76 -5.72 15.18 -23.44
CA LYS A 76 -4.73 14.10 -23.56
C LYS A 76 -3.58 14.42 -24.52
N TRP A 77 -3.57 15.61 -25.12
CA TRP A 77 -2.52 15.96 -26.09
C TRP A 77 -2.20 17.45 -26.05
N VAL A 78 -0.93 17.76 -25.97
CA VAL A 78 -0.39 19.13 -26.03
C VAL A 78 0.71 19.24 -27.05
N GLN A 79 0.86 20.42 -27.63
CA GLN A 79 1.99 20.79 -28.50
C GLN A 79 3.01 21.61 -27.72
N CYS A 80 4.26 21.20 -27.80
CA CYS A 80 5.41 21.93 -27.30
C CYS A 80 6.08 22.61 -28.50
N ASN A 81 5.97 23.94 -28.59
CA ASN A 81 6.39 24.72 -29.73
C ASN A 81 7.63 25.54 -29.39
N VAL A 82 8.63 25.55 -30.27
CA VAL A 82 9.80 26.45 -30.20
C VAL A 82 9.97 27.19 -31.52
N SER A 83 10.34 28.48 -31.45
CA SER A 83 10.61 29.30 -32.61
C SER A 83 11.92 30.08 -32.43
N GLY A 84 12.76 30.10 -33.47
CA GLY A 84 13.97 30.91 -33.48
C GLY A 84 13.68 32.41 -33.46
N THR A 85 14.71 33.22 -33.24
CA THR A 85 14.64 34.68 -33.05
C THR A 85 14.12 35.48 -34.26
N GLY A 86 13.68 34.81 -35.33
CA GLY A 86 13.03 35.44 -36.53
C GLY A 86 11.52 35.18 -36.62
N GLY A 87 10.92 34.41 -35.71
CA GLY A 87 9.46 34.35 -35.48
C GLY A 87 8.58 33.65 -36.54
N ILE A 88 9.14 33.09 -37.62
CA ILE A 88 8.34 32.65 -38.78
C ILE A 88 8.10 31.14 -38.85
N THR A 89 8.93 30.32 -38.23
CA THR A 89 8.77 28.86 -38.25
C THR A 89 8.82 28.27 -36.83
N TRP A 90 7.76 27.55 -36.47
CA TRP A 90 7.70 26.80 -35.21
C TRP A 90 8.10 25.34 -35.43
N GLN A 91 9.05 24.88 -34.63
CA GLN A 91 9.29 23.44 -34.49
C GLN A 91 8.40 22.92 -33.38
N THR A 92 7.74 21.79 -33.62
CA THR A 92 6.71 21.27 -32.74
C THR A 92 6.99 19.82 -32.41
N SER A 93 6.85 19.46 -31.13
CA SER A 93 6.70 18.08 -30.70
C SER A 93 5.42 17.91 -29.91
N GLY A 94 4.82 16.73 -29.97
CA GLY A 94 3.59 16.41 -29.25
C GLY A 94 3.89 15.61 -27.98
N ALA A 95 3.31 16.04 -26.85
CA ALA A 95 3.26 15.21 -25.66
C ALA A 95 1.84 14.64 -25.50
N THR A 96 1.75 13.33 -25.28
CA THR A 96 0.49 12.59 -25.18
C THR A 96 0.35 11.95 -23.81
N LEU A 97 -0.82 12.12 -23.17
CA LEU A 97 -1.16 11.47 -21.93
C LEU A 97 -1.49 9.99 -22.19
N ILE A 98 -0.78 9.12 -21.55
CA ILE A 98 -0.99 7.66 -21.56
C ILE A 98 -1.33 7.17 -20.16
N GLY A 99 -1.85 5.95 -20.05
CA GLY A 99 -2.32 5.38 -18.78
C GLY A 99 -3.82 5.63 -18.57
N ASN A 100 -4.34 5.13 -17.46
CA ASN A 100 -5.76 5.12 -17.15
C ASN A 100 -6.08 5.43 -15.69
N SER A 101 -5.08 5.69 -14.86
CA SER A 101 -5.24 5.91 -13.41
C SER A 101 -4.22 6.88 -12.85
N CYS A 102 -4.61 7.57 -11.79
CA CYS A 102 -3.69 8.32 -10.93
C CYS A 102 -3.21 7.44 -9.75
N PRO A 103 -2.07 7.81 -9.12
CA PRO A 103 -1.68 7.22 -7.84
C PRO A 103 -2.78 7.35 -6.79
N LEU A 104 -2.68 6.51 -5.74
CA LEU A 104 -3.60 6.57 -4.61
C LEU A 104 -3.73 7.99 -4.04
N GLY A 105 -4.97 8.40 -3.75
CA GLY A 105 -5.25 9.72 -3.18
C GLY A 105 -5.13 10.90 -4.15
N ALA A 106 -4.81 10.62 -5.41
CA ALA A 106 -4.75 11.62 -6.48
C ALA A 106 -5.89 11.46 -7.48
N GLU A 107 -6.18 12.54 -8.20
CA GLU A 107 -7.10 12.54 -9.34
C GLU A 107 -6.50 13.34 -10.50
N LEU A 108 -6.92 12.99 -11.71
CA LEU A 108 -6.43 13.68 -12.90
C LEU A 108 -6.98 15.11 -12.95
N ASN A 109 -6.08 16.07 -12.85
CA ASN A 109 -6.41 17.46 -13.13
C ASN A 109 -6.39 17.67 -14.64
N ASN A 110 -7.56 17.88 -15.21
CA ASN A 110 -7.72 18.08 -16.64
C ASN A 110 -7.13 19.40 -17.15
N GLU A 111 -6.86 20.36 -16.27
CA GLU A 111 -6.23 21.63 -16.62
C GLU A 111 -4.71 21.50 -16.75
N THR A 112 -4.08 20.83 -15.79
CA THR A 112 -2.62 20.65 -15.75
C THR A 112 -2.17 19.37 -16.44
N GLY A 113 -3.09 18.40 -16.64
CA GLY A 113 -2.79 17.06 -17.16
C GLY A 113 -1.88 16.26 -16.22
N SER A 114 -1.88 16.60 -14.93
CA SER A 114 -1.15 15.91 -13.88
C SER A 114 -2.12 15.26 -12.91
N CYS A 115 -1.62 14.29 -12.14
CA CYS A 115 -2.35 13.74 -11.01
C CYS A 115 -2.11 14.63 -9.79
N ASP A 116 -3.11 15.37 -9.38
CA ASP A 116 -3.07 16.24 -8.20
C ASP A 116 -3.66 15.53 -7.00
N CYS A 117 -3.14 15.81 -5.80
CA CYS A 117 -3.69 15.24 -4.58
C CYS A 117 -5.12 15.74 -4.33
N ARG A 118 -6.02 14.83 -3.99
CA ARG A 118 -7.37 15.17 -3.56
C ARG A 118 -7.34 16.05 -2.31
N PRO A 119 -8.39 16.84 -2.06
CA PRO A 119 -8.49 17.61 -0.83
C PRO A 119 -8.24 16.76 0.41
N GLY A 120 -7.38 17.24 1.32
CA GLY A 120 -6.96 16.50 2.52
C GLY A 120 -5.80 15.54 2.35
N TYR A 121 -5.26 15.40 1.13
CA TYR A 121 -4.05 14.63 0.85
C TYR A 121 -2.90 15.56 0.48
N GLU A 122 -1.68 15.17 0.84
CA GLU A 122 -0.45 15.88 0.51
C GLU A 122 0.46 14.99 -0.33
N MET A 123 1.21 15.62 -1.25
CA MET A 123 2.23 14.92 -2.04
C MET A 123 3.38 14.52 -1.11
N ASN A 124 3.60 13.23 -0.94
CA ASN A 124 4.67 12.69 -0.11
C ASN A 124 5.21 11.40 -0.73
N ASP A 125 6.54 11.35 -0.95
CA ASP A 125 7.27 10.18 -1.44
C ASP A 125 6.67 9.58 -2.75
N GLY A 126 6.37 10.48 -3.73
CA GLY A 126 5.86 10.10 -5.05
C GLY A 126 4.37 9.71 -5.11
N GLY A 127 3.61 9.93 -4.05
CA GLY A 127 2.17 9.70 -4.00
C GLY A 127 1.43 10.67 -3.10
N CYS A 128 0.11 10.76 -3.26
CA CYS A 128 -0.74 11.55 -2.39
C CYS A 128 -1.09 10.76 -1.13
N LYS A 129 -0.68 11.25 0.02
CA LYS A 129 -0.93 10.62 1.32
C LYS A 129 -1.72 11.56 2.20
N LEU A 130 -2.50 11.03 3.12
CA LEU A 130 -3.04 11.85 4.21
C LEU A 130 -1.87 12.45 4.99
N PRO A 131 -1.97 13.72 5.40
CA PRO A 131 -0.95 14.35 6.25
C PRO A 131 -0.64 13.45 7.44
N ASP A 132 0.63 13.21 7.68
CA ASP A 132 1.08 12.37 8.79
C ASP A 132 1.04 13.19 10.08
N LYS A 133 -0.17 13.43 10.60
CA LYS A 133 -0.39 14.29 11.76
C LYS A 133 0.24 13.74 13.04
N ASN A 134 0.54 12.42 13.10
CA ASN A 134 1.00 11.75 14.32
C ASN A 134 1.98 10.63 13.99
N GLY A 135 3.11 10.94 13.36
CA GLY A 135 4.12 9.98 12.91
C GLY A 135 4.55 8.95 13.98
N PRO A 136 5.02 9.37 15.18
CA PRO A 136 5.47 8.44 16.20
C PRO A 136 4.33 7.69 16.92
N ASP A 137 3.10 8.18 16.88
CA ASP A 137 1.97 7.67 17.68
C ASP A 137 1.14 6.61 16.96
N LYS A 138 1.56 6.21 15.77
CA LYS A 138 0.98 5.07 15.04
C LYS A 138 1.57 3.75 15.53
N GLY A 139 0.94 2.66 15.12
CA GLY A 139 1.36 1.32 15.48
C GLY A 139 0.56 0.72 16.62
N ALA A 140 1.06 -0.40 17.14
CA ALA A 140 0.43 -1.10 18.25
C ALA A 140 0.47 -0.23 19.51
N PRO A 141 -0.69 0.06 20.15
CA PRO A 141 -0.69 0.75 21.41
C PRO A 141 -0.03 -0.13 22.48
N PRO A 142 0.66 0.46 23.48
CA PRO A 142 1.14 -0.31 24.62
C PRO A 142 -0.06 -0.90 25.41
N PRO A 143 0.10 -2.02 26.10
CA PRO A 143 -1.00 -2.69 26.81
C PRO A 143 -1.76 -1.78 27.77
N GLU A 144 -1.05 -0.93 28.50
CA GLU A 144 -1.59 0.05 29.44
C GLU A 144 -2.27 1.25 28.75
N GLY A 145 -1.96 1.49 27.47
CA GLY A 145 -2.52 2.54 26.63
C GLY A 145 -3.60 2.05 25.65
N CYS A 146 -4.20 0.89 25.90
CA CYS A 146 -5.09 0.22 24.98
C CYS A 146 -6.48 -0.02 25.62
N ALA A 147 -7.53 0.19 24.82
CA ALA A 147 -8.90 -0.18 25.21
C ALA A 147 -9.63 -0.86 24.04
N GLY A 148 -10.53 -1.77 24.37
CA GLY A 148 -11.33 -2.47 23.37
C GLY A 148 -10.50 -3.29 22.38
N ASN A 149 -10.94 -3.39 21.13
CA ASN A 149 -10.35 -4.21 20.08
C ASN A 149 -9.54 -3.36 19.07
N PRO A 150 -8.23 -3.24 19.24
CA PRO A 150 -7.67 -2.33 20.21
C PRO A 150 -7.77 -0.87 19.72
N VAL A 151 -7.94 0.05 20.64
CA VAL A 151 -7.92 1.50 20.40
C VAL A 151 -6.86 2.11 21.32
N ASN A 152 -5.96 2.92 20.78
CA ASN A 152 -5.05 3.72 21.58
C ASN A 152 -5.82 4.82 22.30
N ILE A 153 -5.84 4.78 23.63
CA ILE A 153 -6.62 5.72 24.47
C ILE A 153 -6.02 7.13 24.48
N THR A 154 -4.75 7.29 24.09
CA THR A 154 -4.09 8.60 24.08
C THR A 154 -4.53 9.44 22.89
N ASN A 155 -4.63 8.84 21.70
CA ASN A 155 -4.84 9.57 20.44
C ASN A 155 -6.05 9.07 19.62
N GLY A 156 -6.74 8.03 20.09
CA GLY A 156 -7.90 7.45 19.40
C GLY A 156 -7.56 6.60 18.17
N ASN A 157 -6.29 6.23 17.97
CA ASN A 157 -5.91 5.36 16.87
C ASN A 157 -6.56 3.98 17.00
N LYS A 158 -7.48 3.63 16.09
CA LYS A 158 -7.90 2.25 15.90
C LYS A 158 -6.76 1.49 15.23
N TYR A 159 -6.22 0.50 15.94
CA TYR A 159 -5.21 -0.40 15.41
C TYR A 159 -5.81 -1.80 15.21
N GLN A 160 -5.53 -2.45 14.07
CA GLN A 160 -5.97 -3.81 13.81
C GLN A 160 -4.83 -4.65 13.28
N VAL A 161 -4.69 -5.86 13.81
CA VAL A 161 -3.77 -6.89 13.27
C VAL A 161 -4.58 -8.05 12.77
N GLU A 162 -4.27 -8.52 11.56
CA GLU A 162 -4.81 -9.71 10.95
C GLU A 162 -3.68 -10.66 10.60
N HIS A 163 -3.73 -11.88 11.12
CA HIS A 163 -2.73 -12.92 10.84
C HIS A 163 -3.17 -13.78 9.67
N ASP A 164 -2.64 -13.50 8.48
CA ASP A 164 -2.98 -14.25 7.27
C ASP A 164 -2.27 -15.59 7.20
N LEU A 165 -1.03 -15.66 7.74
CA LEU A 165 -0.23 -16.88 7.86
C LEU A 165 0.46 -16.93 9.22
N ILE A 166 0.48 -18.12 9.84
CA ILE A 166 1.18 -18.37 11.11
C ILE A 166 2.52 -19.06 10.85
N THR A 167 2.52 -20.06 9.97
CA THR A 167 3.70 -20.89 9.63
C THR A 167 3.67 -21.22 8.14
N PRO A 168 4.82 -21.54 7.51
CA PRO A 168 6.18 -21.52 8.04
C PRO A 168 6.77 -20.11 8.13
N ILE A 169 6.34 -19.16 7.26
CA ILE A 169 6.71 -17.75 7.29
C ILE A 169 5.48 -16.95 7.71
N PRO A 170 5.45 -16.36 8.92
CA PRO A 170 4.31 -15.58 9.37
C PRO A 170 4.07 -14.35 8.48
N LEU A 171 2.81 -14.09 8.17
CA LEU A 171 2.38 -12.90 7.48
C LEU A 171 1.22 -12.28 8.26
N ALA A 172 1.42 -11.07 8.73
CA ALA A 172 0.39 -10.25 9.36
C ALA A 172 0.18 -8.96 8.59
N ARG A 173 -1.04 -8.43 8.68
CA ARG A 173 -1.41 -7.10 8.20
C ARG A 173 -1.75 -6.23 9.39
N HIS A 174 -1.40 -4.95 9.28
CA HIS A 174 -1.54 -3.95 10.32
C HIS A 174 -2.28 -2.74 9.76
N TYR A 175 -3.40 -2.38 10.38
CA TYR A 175 -4.19 -1.21 10.04
C TYR A 175 -4.03 -0.13 11.11
N ASN A 176 -3.94 1.12 10.69
CA ASN A 176 -3.97 2.29 11.56
C ASN A 176 -5.09 3.24 11.12
N GLY A 177 -5.98 3.58 12.05
CA GLY A 177 -7.07 4.53 11.81
C GLY A 177 -6.57 5.95 11.51
N LEU A 178 -5.41 6.34 12.05
CA LEU A 178 -4.85 7.68 11.84
C LEU A 178 -4.51 7.99 10.37
N ASP A 179 -4.17 6.97 9.57
CA ASP A 179 -3.91 7.15 8.13
C ASP A 179 -4.79 6.25 7.24
N GLY A 180 -5.58 5.36 7.83
CA GLY A 180 -6.49 4.47 7.10
C GLY A 180 -5.81 3.44 6.23
N LEU A 181 -4.54 3.12 6.49
CA LEU A 181 -3.74 2.24 5.64
C LEU A 181 -3.47 0.90 6.28
N TRP A 182 -3.49 -0.15 5.45
CA TRP A 182 -3.01 -1.47 5.77
C TRP A 182 -1.55 -1.63 5.34
N ARG A 183 -0.73 -2.17 6.22
CA ARG A 183 0.67 -2.54 6.01
C ARG A 183 0.84 -4.03 6.28
N HIS A 184 2.02 -4.58 6.01
CA HIS A 184 2.28 -6.00 6.27
C HIS A 184 3.67 -6.23 6.84
N SER A 185 3.89 -7.43 7.41
CA SER A 185 5.13 -7.84 8.11
C SER A 185 6.44 -7.52 7.38
N PHE A 186 6.42 -7.35 6.06
CA PHE A 186 7.62 -7.11 5.25
C PHE A 186 7.61 -5.75 4.55
N SER A 187 6.77 -4.80 5.00
CA SER A 187 6.62 -3.47 4.40
C SER A 187 7.54 -2.40 5.00
N ALA A 188 8.37 -2.76 6.00
CA ALA A 188 9.30 -1.83 6.62
C ALA A 188 10.26 -1.21 5.58
N ARG A 189 10.52 0.10 5.70
CA ARG A 189 11.40 0.84 4.80
C ARG A 189 12.01 2.06 5.47
N ILE A 190 13.10 2.55 4.89
CA ILE A 190 13.71 3.83 5.25
C ILE A 190 13.60 4.78 4.06
N THR A 191 13.24 6.03 4.30
CA THR A 191 13.30 7.11 3.31
C THR A 191 14.16 8.25 3.84
N ARG A 192 14.79 9.00 2.94
CA ARG A 192 15.50 10.23 3.30
C ARG A 192 14.50 11.38 3.35
N LYS A 193 14.62 12.21 4.37
CA LYS A 193 13.90 13.48 4.53
C LYS A 193 14.92 14.55 4.90
N ASP A 194 15.24 15.44 3.97
CA ASP A 194 16.27 16.48 4.17
C ASP A 194 17.59 15.88 4.68
N ASP A 195 18.02 16.24 5.90
CA ASP A 195 19.20 15.72 6.57
C ASP A 195 18.92 14.57 7.54
N SER A 196 17.68 14.05 7.54
CA SER A 196 17.23 12.94 8.38
C SER A 196 16.77 11.73 7.57
N TYR A 197 16.47 10.65 8.27
CA TYR A 197 15.94 9.41 7.73
C TYR A 197 14.68 9.02 8.50
N LEU A 198 13.61 8.69 7.78
CA LEU A 198 12.38 8.18 8.34
C LEU A 198 12.35 6.66 8.23
N LEU A 199 12.31 5.98 9.35
CA LEU A 199 12.08 4.55 9.45
C LEU A 199 10.57 4.30 9.56
N TYR A 200 9.98 3.70 8.54
CA TYR A 200 8.61 3.22 8.55
C TYR A 200 8.61 1.75 8.94
N ARG A 201 7.91 1.41 10.01
CA ARG A 201 7.77 0.05 10.50
C ARG A 201 6.51 -0.62 9.94
N GLU A 202 6.46 -1.94 10.03
CA GLU A 202 5.35 -2.76 9.56
C GLU A 202 4.03 -2.47 10.29
N ASP A 203 4.10 -2.04 11.55
CA ASP A 203 2.94 -1.66 12.38
C ASP A 203 2.42 -0.24 12.08
N GLY A 204 3.16 0.52 11.28
CA GLY A 204 2.83 1.89 10.89
C GLY A 204 3.55 2.96 11.70
N LYS A 205 4.29 2.61 12.77
CA LYS A 205 5.13 3.56 13.50
C LYS A 205 6.17 4.16 12.55
N VAL A 206 6.37 5.46 12.67
CA VAL A 206 7.39 6.20 11.92
C VAL A 206 8.32 6.85 12.91
N SER A 207 9.63 6.59 12.79
CA SER A 207 10.66 7.14 13.63
C SER A 207 11.63 7.95 12.80
N GLU A 208 11.94 9.17 13.22
CA GLU A 208 12.92 10.03 12.55
C GLU A 208 14.28 9.87 13.22
N PHE A 209 15.31 9.60 12.40
CA PHE A 209 16.69 9.45 12.82
C PHE A 209 17.57 10.48 12.13
N SER A 210 18.45 11.14 12.88
CA SER A 210 19.35 12.15 12.36
C SER A 210 20.79 11.92 12.86
N GLY A 211 21.76 12.46 12.12
CA GLY A 211 23.18 12.39 12.45
C GLY A 211 24.07 12.37 11.22
N ALA A 212 25.27 12.93 11.35
CA ALA A 212 26.24 13.01 10.25
C ALA A 212 27.13 11.76 10.12
N GLY A 213 27.15 10.90 11.14
CA GLY A 213 28.03 9.75 11.23
C GLY A 213 27.43 8.43 10.75
N ARG A 214 28.06 7.35 11.23
CA ARG A 214 27.58 5.99 11.02
C ARG A 214 26.31 5.72 11.82
N ASP A 215 26.31 6.11 13.08
CA ASP A 215 25.22 5.86 14.02
C ASP A 215 24.30 7.10 14.06
N LEU A 216 23.00 6.83 13.87
CA LEU A 216 21.95 7.84 13.80
C LEU A 216 21.11 7.75 15.07
N THR A 217 20.66 8.91 15.56
CA THR A 217 19.88 9.03 16.79
C THR A 217 18.45 9.47 16.51
N SER A 218 17.51 9.04 17.36
CA SER A 218 16.11 9.44 17.33
C SER A 218 15.68 9.96 18.70
N LEU A 219 14.74 10.92 18.71
CA LEU A 219 14.08 11.38 19.93
C LEU A 219 12.87 10.54 20.30
N THR A 220 12.34 9.75 19.35
CA THR A 220 11.07 9.03 19.49
C THR A 220 11.22 7.51 19.38
N ASP A 221 12.44 7.02 19.18
CA ASP A 221 12.73 5.59 19.04
C ASP A 221 14.00 5.25 19.83
N LEU A 222 13.90 4.31 20.76
CA LEU A 222 15.02 3.85 21.58
C LEU A 222 15.88 2.80 20.86
N GLY A 223 15.43 2.33 19.68
CA GLY A 223 16.23 1.46 18.81
C GLY A 223 17.44 2.19 18.22
N LYS A 224 18.34 1.41 17.67
CA LYS A 224 19.60 1.91 17.09
C LYS A 224 19.55 1.78 15.58
N LEU A 225 19.74 2.89 14.87
CA LEU A 225 19.88 2.90 13.42
C LEU A 225 21.33 3.25 13.07
N SER A 226 21.97 2.43 12.23
CA SER A 226 23.30 2.71 11.71
C SER A 226 23.33 2.62 10.19
N ARG A 227 24.25 3.37 9.57
CA ARG A 227 24.51 3.37 8.13
C ARG A 227 25.93 2.90 7.85
N LEU A 228 26.08 1.86 7.03
CA LEU A 228 27.36 1.30 6.64
C LEU A 228 27.33 0.87 5.16
N ALA A 229 28.31 1.31 4.37
CA ALA A 229 28.43 0.99 2.95
C ALA A 229 27.13 1.20 2.14
N GLY A 230 26.42 2.31 2.43
CA GLY A 230 25.16 2.65 1.78
C GLY A 230 23.92 1.88 2.27
N ARG A 231 24.09 0.89 3.13
CA ARG A 231 22.99 0.11 3.73
C ARG A 231 22.63 0.66 5.11
N PHE A 232 21.40 0.34 5.56
CA PHE A 232 20.96 0.70 6.90
C PHE A 232 20.70 -0.55 7.73
N PHE A 233 21.03 -0.45 9.03
CA PHE A 233 20.87 -1.52 10.00
C PHE A 233 20.14 -0.95 11.21
N TYR A 234 18.94 -1.42 11.46
CA TYR A 234 18.15 -1.05 12.63
C TYR A 234 18.12 -2.22 13.61
N THR A 235 18.26 -1.91 14.88
CA THR A 235 18.07 -2.85 15.98
C THR A 235 17.08 -2.27 16.97
N SER A 236 15.93 -2.92 17.15
CA SER A 236 14.93 -2.48 18.13
C SER A 236 15.36 -2.78 19.56
N GLU A 237 14.67 -2.19 20.53
CA GLU A 237 14.85 -2.46 21.97
C GLU A 237 14.67 -3.95 22.33
N LEU A 238 13.86 -4.68 21.55
CA LEU A 238 13.61 -6.11 21.71
C LEU A 238 14.60 -7.00 20.96
N ASN A 239 15.74 -6.45 20.48
CA ASN A 239 16.74 -7.15 19.68
C ASN A 239 16.24 -7.70 18.33
N GLU A 240 15.14 -7.20 17.82
CA GLU A 240 14.82 -7.40 16.42
C GLU A 240 15.81 -6.62 15.55
N THR A 241 16.31 -7.23 14.47
CA THR A 241 17.24 -6.55 13.57
C THR A 241 16.71 -6.51 12.16
N ILE A 242 16.77 -5.33 11.54
CA ILE A 242 16.30 -5.10 10.18
C ILE A 242 17.46 -4.53 9.37
N GLU A 243 17.81 -5.19 8.27
CA GLU A 243 18.75 -4.69 7.27
C GLU A 243 17.98 -4.16 6.07
N PHE A 244 18.32 -2.94 5.64
CA PHE A 244 17.79 -2.33 4.44
C PHE A 244 18.88 -2.22 3.37
N ASP A 245 18.47 -2.32 2.13
CA ASP A 245 19.34 -2.11 0.97
C ASP A 245 19.72 -0.60 0.80
N PRO A 246 20.56 -0.23 -0.16
CA PRO A 246 20.92 1.17 -0.41
C PRO A 246 19.75 2.07 -0.80
N TYR A 247 18.63 1.50 -1.23
CA TYR A 247 17.40 2.22 -1.57
C TYR A 247 16.40 2.31 -0.41
N GLY A 248 16.83 1.87 0.79
CA GLY A 248 16.01 1.88 2.00
C GLY A 248 14.93 0.80 2.03
N LYS A 249 14.99 -0.21 1.17
CA LYS A 249 14.02 -1.32 1.17
C LYS A 249 14.50 -2.46 2.05
N LEU A 250 13.56 -3.13 2.73
CA LEU A 250 13.84 -4.30 3.57
C LEU A 250 14.59 -5.37 2.77
N ALA A 251 15.74 -5.81 3.27
CA ALA A 251 16.57 -6.87 2.68
C ALA A 251 16.68 -8.11 3.58
N ARG A 252 16.78 -7.92 4.90
CA ARG A 252 16.81 -9.00 5.90
C ARG A 252 16.09 -8.59 7.16
N LEU A 253 15.45 -9.55 7.80
CA LEU A 253 14.78 -9.40 9.08
C LEU A 253 15.21 -10.55 10.00
N LYS A 254 15.60 -10.23 11.24
CA LYS A 254 15.71 -11.19 12.32
C LYS A 254 14.75 -10.77 13.41
N THR A 255 13.76 -11.62 13.71
CA THR A 255 12.77 -11.35 14.76
C THR A 255 13.38 -11.46 16.17
N LYS A 256 12.67 -10.97 17.16
CA LYS A 256 13.06 -11.07 18.58
C LYS A 256 13.22 -12.54 19.04
N GLU A 257 12.48 -13.48 18.43
CA GLU A 257 12.62 -14.93 18.67
C GLU A 257 13.82 -15.55 17.92
N GLY A 258 14.57 -14.76 17.14
CA GLY A 258 15.76 -15.19 16.43
C GLY A 258 15.52 -15.79 15.04
N ARG A 259 14.27 -15.84 14.54
CA ARG A 259 13.97 -16.31 13.17
C ARG A 259 14.53 -15.31 12.16
N LYS A 260 15.15 -15.83 11.10
CA LYS A 260 15.77 -14.99 10.07
C LYS A 260 15.06 -15.15 8.74
N TYR A 261 14.84 -14.03 8.08
CA TYR A 261 14.21 -13.94 6.77
C TYR A 261 15.09 -13.11 5.83
N ARG A 262 15.18 -13.55 4.58
CA ARG A 262 15.77 -12.81 3.49
C ARG A 262 14.66 -12.37 2.54
N VAL A 263 14.73 -11.13 2.08
CA VAL A 263 13.75 -10.53 1.16
C VAL A 263 14.44 -10.21 -0.15
N GLU A 264 13.95 -10.79 -1.23
CA GLU A 264 14.41 -10.56 -2.60
C GLU A 264 13.31 -9.87 -3.39
N ARG A 265 13.67 -8.82 -4.12
CA ARG A 265 12.74 -8.01 -4.91
C ARG A 265 12.97 -8.25 -6.40
N GLY A 266 11.90 -8.60 -7.11
CA GLY A 266 11.81 -8.72 -8.55
C GLY A 266 10.43 -8.22 -8.98
N ALA A 267 9.77 -8.92 -9.89
CA ALA A 267 8.35 -8.68 -10.20
C ALA A 267 7.45 -8.91 -8.97
N ASN A 268 7.88 -9.79 -8.06
CA ASN A 268 7.26 -10.06 -6.76
C ASN A 268 8.31 -9.93 -5.66
N LEU A 269 7.82 -9.85 -4.41
CA LEU A 269 8.62 -9.98 -3.22
C LEU A 269 8.74 -11.46 -2.86
N THR A 270 9.95 -11.99 -2.76
CA THR A 270 10.17 -13.36 -2.29
C THR A 270 10.84 -13.33 -0.92
N ILE A 271 10.18 -13.84 0.09
CA ILE A 271 10.69 -13.98 1.45
C ILE A 271 11.10 -15.44 1.64
N SER A 272 12.35 -15.65 2.07
CA SER A 272 12.88 -16.98 2.35
C SER A 272 13.33 -17.07 3.80
N ASP A 273 13.05 -18.21 4.46
CA ASP A 273 13.58 -18.55 5.78
C ASP A 273 14.85 -19.43 5.69
N GLU A 274 15.49 -19.72 6.82
CA GLU A 274 16.68 -20.56 6.91
C GLU A 274 16.41 -22.04 6.56
N ARG A 275 15.14 -22.47 6.49
CA ARG A 275 14.73 -23.84 6.13
C ARG A 275 14.41 -23.99 4.64
N GLY A 276 14.51 -22.89 3.86
CA GLY A 276 14.23 -22.89 2.43
C GLY A 276 12.75 -22.71 2.08
N ASN A 277 11.86 -22.43 3.05
CA ASN A 277 10.49 -22.04 2.73
C ASN A 277 10.49 -20.69 2.00
N LYS A 278 9.54 -20.52 1.07
CA LYS A 278 9.41 -19.29 0.27
C LYS A 278 7.98 -18.79 0.31
N LEU A 279 7.80 -17.58 0.79
CA LEU A 279 6.57 -16.80 0.69
C LEU A 279 6.74 -15.79 -0.45
N VAL A 280 5.82 -15.81 -1.42
CA VAL A 280 5.80 -14.88 -2.54
C VAL A 280 4.66 -13.90 -2.35
N LEU A 281 5.00 -12.60 -2.33
CA LEU A 281 4.04 -11.50 -2.21
C LEU A 281 4.00 -10.69 -3.50
N SER A 282 2.81 -10.38 -3.97
CA SER A 282 2.57 -9.37 -5.01
C SER A 282 2.07 -8.11 -4.34
N GLU A 283 2.73 -6.99 -4.61
CA GLU A 283 2.39 -5.67 -4.05
C GLU A 283 1.89 -4.74 -5.17
N GLY A 284 0.93 -3.88 -4.82
CA GLY A 284 0.53 -2.74 -5.66
C GLY A 284 1.51 -1.57 -5.56
N ALA A 285 1.22 -0.51 -6.31
CA ALA A 285 2.07 0.69 -6.40
C ALA A 285 2.34 1.37 -5.05
N ASN A 286 1.43 1.20 -4.07
CA ASN A 286 1.54 1.79 -2.73
C ASN A 286 1.92 0.76 -1.66
N HIS A 287 2.62 -0.31 -2.05
CA HIS A 287 3.04 -1.40 -1.16
C HIS A 287 1.89 -2.15 -0.45
N GLN A 288 0.63 -2.00 -0.92
CA GLN A 288 -0.45 -2.83 -0.44
C GLN A 288 -0.35 -4.24 -1.04
N LEU A 289 -0.67 -5.26 -0.23
CA LEU A 289 -0.69 -6.64 -0.69
C LEU A 289 -1.82 -6.85 -1.71
N LEU A 290 -1.50 -7.47 -2.84
CA LEU A 290 -2.47 -7.94 -3.84
C LEU A 290 -2.64 -9.44 -3.76
N ARG A 291 -1.55 -10.16 -3.49
CA ARG A 291 -1.55 -11.62 -3.37
C ARG A 291 -0.42 -12.10 -2.46
N ALA A 292 -0.66 -13.18 -1.74
CA ALA A 292 0.38 -13.92 -1.02
C ALA A 292 0.27 -15.42 -1.36
N GLN A 293 1.41 -16.09 -1.54
CA GLN A 293 1.47 -17.52 -1.85
C GLN A 293 2.59 -18.20 -1.09
N ILE A 294 2.27 -19.34 -0.47
CA ILE A 294 3.26 -20.21 0.17
C ILE A 294 2.76 -21.67 0.11
N GLY A 295 3.56 -22.56 -0.47
CA GLY A 295 3.12 -23.93 -0.68
C GLY A 295 1.81 -23.99 -1.49
N GLY A 296 0.80 -24.72 -0.98
CA GLY A 296 -0.52 -24.83 -1.57
C GLY A 296 -1.51 -23.71 -1.17
N ILE A 297 -1.08 -22.75 -0.33
CA ILE A 297 -1.92 -21.66 0.18
C ILE A 297 -1.80 -20.45 -0.74
N SER A 298 -2.94 -19.88 -1.13
CA SER A 298 -3.05 -18.61 -1.84
C SER A 298 -3.98 -17.67 -1.09
N ILE A 299 -3.57 -16.40 -0.97
CA ILE A 299 -4.36 -15.35 -0.33
C ILE A 299 -4.49 -14.19 -1.31
N GLU A 300 -5.71 -13.76 -1.56
CA GLU A 300 -6.01 -12.64 -2.45
C GLU A 300 -6.62 -11.48 -1.67
N TYR A 301 -6.15 -10.27 -1.97
CA TYR A 301 -6.56 -9.04 -1.32
C TYR A 301 -7.28 -8.15 -2.34
N THR A 302 -8.54 -7.83 -2.08
CA THR A 302 -9.37 -7.03 -2.97
C THR A 302 -9.52 -5.62 -2.43
N TYR A 303 -9.31 -4.64 -3.31
CA TYR A 303 -9.44 -3.22 -2.99
C TYR A 303 -10.53 -2.58 -3.85
N ASP A 304 -11.18 -1.56 -3.31
CA ASP A 304 -12.11 -0.73 -4.08
C ASP A 304 -11.39 0.40 -4.85
N LYS A 305 -12.17 1.25 -5.51
CA LYS A 305 -11.66 2.38 -6.29
C LYS A 305 -10.97 3.45 -5.42
N GLU A 306 -11.31 3.54 -4.12
CA GLU A 306 -10.64 4.37 -3.12
C GLU A 306 -9.41 3.70 -2.51
N GLN A 307 -9.01 2.52 -3.04
CA GLN A 307 -7.87 1.73 -2.57
C GLN A 307 -8.00 1.27 -1.11
N ARG A 308 -9.23 1.08 -0.63
CA ARG A 308 -9.51 0.48 0.68
C ARG A 308 -9.56 -1.04 0.53
N LEU A 309 -8.96 -1.76 1.45
CA LEU A 309 -9.04 -3.22 1.48
C LEU A 309 -10.47 -3.65 1.82
N THR A 310 -11.18 -4.23 0.88
CA THR A 310 -12.59 -4.63 1.07
C THR A 310 -12.75 -6.10 1.41
N SER A 311 -11.85 -6.95 0.93
CA SER A 311 -11.89 -8.36 1.32
C SER A 311 -10.53 -9.06 1.21
N VAL A 312 -10.39 -10.12 1.98
CA VAL A 312 -9.29 -11.08 1.90
C VAL A 312 -9.87 -12.47 1.75
N THR A 313 -9.46 -13.16 0.70
CA THR A 313 -9.86 -14.54 0.41
C THR A 313 -8.66 -15.45 0.54
N ARG A 314 -8.70 -16.41 1.46
CA ARG A 314 -7.69 -17.44 1.65
C ARG A 314 -8.19 -18.74 1.02
N THR A 315 -7.39 -19.33 0.16
CA THR A 315 -7.58 -20.66 -0.42
C THR A 315 -6.50 -21.60 0.07
N ASP A 316 -6.89 -22.73 0.63
CA ASP A 316 -6.02 -23.78 1.14
C ASP A 316 -6.57 -25.14 0.68
N GLY A 317 -6.06 -25.65 -0.44
CA GLY A 317 -6.65 -26.80 -1.11
C GLY A 317 -8.11 -26.54 -1.55
N GLN A 318 -9.07 -27.26 -0.97
CA GLN A 318 -10.50 -27.10 -1.25
C GLN A 318 -11.21 -26.10 -0.31
N TYR A 319 -10.51 -25.60 0.71
CA TYR A 319 -11.07 -24.70 1.71
C TYR A 319 -10.89 -23.25 1.29
N ASN A 320 -11.99 -22.52 1.27
CA ASN A 320 -12.00 -21.08 1.02
C ASN A 320 -12.62 -20.35 2.20
N THR A 321 -11.90 -19.35 2.71
CA THR A 321 -12.42 -18.43 3.71
C THR A 321 -12.33 -17.01 3.18
N LYS A 322 -13.34 -16.18 3.50
CA LYS A 322 -13.37 -14.79 3.12
C LYS A 322 -13.67 -13.92 4.33
N THR A 323 -12.85 -12.90 4.54
CA THR A 323 -13.07 -11.83 5.51
C THR A 323 -13.34 -10.54 4.75
N GLN A 324 -14.33 -9.76 5.18
CA GLN A 324 -14.70 -8.50 4.56
C GLN A 324 -14.49 -7.35 5.54
N TYR A 325 -14.08 -6.20 5.02
CA TYR A 325 -13.75 -4.99 5.78
C TYR A 325 -14.70 -3.88 5.37
N LEU A 326 -15.31 -3.21 6.35
CA LEU A 326 -16.35 -2.23 6.15
C LEU A 326 -15.85 -0.83 6.50
N TYR A 327 -16.28 0.18 5.71
CA TYR A 327 -15.88 1.57 5.82
C TYR A 327 -17.12 2.45 5.66
N ASP A 328 -18.03 2.36 6.64
CA ASP A 328 -19.38 2.93 6.55
C ASP A 328 -19.46 4.37 7.08
N ASP A 329 -18.35 4.97 7.56
CA ASP A 329 -18.37 6.35 8.05
C ASP A 329 -18.23 7.36 6.89
N PRO A 330 -19.31 8.09 6.55
CA PRO A 330 -19.28 9.01 5.41
C PRO A 330 -18.41 10.25 5.65
N ARG A 331 -18.05 10.55 6.91
CA ARG A 331 -17.22 11.70 7.28
C ARG A 331 -15.73 11.42 7.00
N ASN A 332 -15.33 10.14 7.12
CA ASN A 332 -14.00 9.69 6.79
C ASN A 332 -14.06 8.27 6.21
N ILE A 333 -14.07 8.21 4.89
CA ILE A 333 -14.24 6.97 4.13
C ILE A 333 -13.13 5.94 4.32
N LYS A 334 -12.02 6.29 4.97
CA LYS A 334 -10.90 5.38 5.22
C LYS A 334 -10.94 4.71 6.60
N LEU A 335 -11.86 5.12 7.46
CA LEU A 335 -11.97 4.53 8.79
C LEU A 335 -12.65 3.16 8.72
N LEU A 336 -11.94 2.16 9.23
CA LEU A 336 -12.45 0.79 9.35
C LEU A 336 -13.57 0.76 10.39
N THR A 337 -14.80 0.53 9.95
CA THR A 337 -15.99 0.54 10.82
C THR A 337 -16.42 -0.86 11.22
N GLY A 338 -15.96 -1.90 10.54
CA GLY A 338 -16.28 -3.27 10.90
C GLY A 338 -15.56 -4.33 10.11
N ILE A 339 -15.62 -5.54 10.64
CA ILE A 339 -15.13 -6.76 10.01
C ILE A 339 -16.25 -7.79 10.07
N GLN A 340 -16.44 -8.51 8.95
CA GLN A 340 -17.44 -9.58 8.85
C GLN A 340 -16.90 -10.82 8.14
N ASP A 341 -17.50 -11.97 8.43
CA ASP A 341 -17.17 -13.25 7.78
C ASP A 341 -17.83 -13.38 6.39
N ASN A 342 -17.58 -14.51 5.73
CA ASN A 342 -18.17 -14.84 4.43
C ASN A 342 -19.70 -15.05 4.45
N ASN A 343 -20.32 -15.15 5.64
CA ASN A 343 -21.77 -15.20 5.81
C ASN A 343 -22.37 -13.84 6.14
N ASN A 344 -21.60 -12.76 5.97
CA ASN A 344 -21.96 -11.39 6.32
C ASN A 344 -22.29 -11.18 7.80
N ARG A 345 -21.78 -12.02 8.69
CA ARG A 345 -21.91 -11.84 10.13
C ARG A 345 -20.80 -10.92 10.62
N ARG A 346 -21.20 -9.75 11.07
CA ARG A 346 -20.28 -8.73 11.61
C ARG A 346 -19.82 -9.16 13.00
N PHE A 347 -18.52 -9.35 13.17
CA PHE A 347 -17.95 -9.80 14.44
C PHE A 347 -17.13 -8.71 15.16
N ALA A 348 -16.89 -7.57 14.51
CA ALA A 348 -16.27 -6.41 15.13
C ALA A 348 -16.86 -5.13 14.55
N THR A 349 -17.06 -4.12 15.40
CA THR A 349 -17.62 -2.81 15.03
C THR A 349 -16.89 -1.70 15.74
N TRP A 350 -16.64 -0.59 15.03
CA TRP A 350 -16.05 0.64 15.56
C TRP A 350 -16.82 1.85 15.10
N ALA A 351 -16.90 2.86 15.97
CA ALA A 351 -17.41 4.18 15.63
C ALA A 351 -16.36 5.25 15.96
N TYR A 352 -16.49 6.40 15.29
CA TYR A 352 -15.51 7.47 15.35
C TYR A 352 -16.16 8.83 15.59
N ASP A 353 -15.41 9.76 16.17
CA ASP A 353 -15.81 11.15 16.28
C ASP A 353 -15.50 11.95 15.00
N ASN A 354 -15.79 13.25 15.01
CA ASN A 354 -15.55 14.14 13.88
C ASN A 354 -14.06 14.40 13.60
N GLN A 355 -13.17 14.01 14.53
CA GLN A 355 -11.71 14.12 14.38
C GLN A 355 -11.09 12.81 13.87
N GLY A 356 -11.92 11.76 13.68
CA GLY A 356 -11.49 10.44 13.25
C GLY A 356 -10.93 9.58 14.39
N ARG A 357 -11.09 9.97 15.64
CA ARG A 357 -10.69 9.17 16.79
C ARG A 357 -11.76 8.13 17.09
N ALA A 358 -11.36 6.90 17.40
CA ALA A 358 -12.31 5.84 17.77
C ALA A 358 -12.96 6.14 19.11
N ILE A 359 -14.30 6.18 19.14
CA ILE A 359 -15.11 6.42 20.33
C ILE A 359 -15.86 5.19 20.83
N SER A 360 -15.90 4.13 20.04
CA SER A 360 -16.41 2.84 20.50
C SER A 360 -15.77 1.67 19.77
N SER A 361 -15.76 0.54 20.45
CA SER A 361 -15.30 -0.76 19.94
C SER A 361 -16.16 -1.85 20.56
N GLU A 362 -16.66 -2.78 19.75
CA GLU A 362 -17.45 -3.91 20.24
C GLU A 362 -17.26 -5.15 19.35
N HIS A 363 -17.40 -6.33 19.94
CA HIS A 363 -17.57 -7.59 19.23
C HIS A 363 -19.04 -7.85 18.88
N ALA A 364 -19.30 -8.97 18.20
CA ALA A 364 -20.65 -9.36 17.78
C ALA A 364 -21.65 -9.27 18.93
N ASN A 365 -22.84 -8.73 18.63
CA ASN A 365 -23.94 -8.53 19.60
C ASN A 365 -23.60 -7.61 20.79
N GLY A 366 -22.65 -6.69 20.62
CA GLY A 366 -22.26 -5.75 21.67
C GLY A 366 -21.37 -6.33 22.77
N ALA A 367 -20.83 -7.54 22.57
CA ALA A 367 -19.92 -8.14 23.53
C ALA A 367 -18.63 -7.32 23.66
N GLU A 368 -18.08 -7.26 24.86
CA GLU A 368 -16.85 -6.51 25.18
C GLU A 368 -16.87 -5.06 24.71
N LYS A 369 -18.06 -4.45 24.73
CA LYS A 369 -18.21 -3.07 24.30
C LYS A 369 -17.43 -2.12 25.19
N VAL A 370 -16.64 -1.28 24.52
CA VAL A 370 -15.92 -0.19 25.17
C VAL A 370 -16.30 1.12 24.48
N SER A 371 -16.58 2.16 25.28
CA SER A 371 -16.78 3.53 24.79
C SER A 371 -15.68 4.44 25.33
N LEU A 372 -15.23 5.39 24.49
CA LEU A 372 -14.17 6.33 24.82
C LEU A 372 -14.70 7.76 24.70
N ALA A 373 -14.42 8.59 25.71
CA ALA A 373 -14.67 10.02 25.69
C ALA A 373 -13.34 10.75 25.88
N TYR A 374 -12.99 11.61 24.92
CA TYR A 374 -11.79 12.44 24.96
C TYR A 374 -12.16 13.78 25.57
N ASN A 375 -11.66 14.03 26.77
CA ASN A 375 -12.03 15.18 27.58
C ASN A 375 -11.19 16.42 27.21
N ASP A 376 -11.71 17.62 27.55
CA ASP A 376 -11.04 18.90 27.25
C ASP A 376 -9.73 19.09 28.05
N ASP A 377 -9.56 18.36 29.15
CA ASP A 377 -8.31 18.34 29.96
C ASP A 377 -7.25 17.36 29.42
N ALA A 378 -7.40 16.93 28.17
CA ALA A 378 -6.56 15.93 27.51
C ALA A 378 -6.56 14.54 28.18
N SER A 379 -7.48 14.27 29.10
CA SER A 379 -7.69 12.92 29.62
C SER A 379 -8.65 12.14 28.74
N THR A 380 -8.66 10.80 28.88
CA THR A 380 -9.62 9.91 28.20
C THR A 380 -10.37 9.09 29.21
N THR A 381 -11.71 9.16 29.16
CA THR A 381 -12.58 8.30 29.97
C THR A 381 -12.99 7.08 29.15
N VAL A 382 -12.71 5.90 29.68
CA VAL A 382 -13.05 4.59 29.07
C VAL A 382 -14.17 4.00 29.89
N THR A 383 -15.27 3.62 29.22
CA THR A 383 -16.44 2.96 29.84
C THR A 383 -16.56 1.56 29.23
N ASN A 384 -16.58 0.53 30.09
CA ASN A 384 -16.75 -0.86 29.66
C ASN A 384 -18.24 -1.24 29.48
N GLU A 385 -18.53 -2.45 29.03
CA GLU A 385 -19.86 -2.97 28.76
C GLU A 385 -20.80 -2.97 29.99
N TYR A 386 -20.23 -2.98 31.21
CA TYR A 386 -20.97 -2.93 32.48
C TYR A 386 -21.19 -1.49 33.00
N GLY A 387 -20.78 -0.46 32.22
CA GLY A 387 -20.89 0.93 32.64
C GLY A 387 -19.80 1.40 33.60
N LYS A 388 -18.84 0.55 33.94
CA LYS A 388 -17.70 0.94 34.80
C LYS A 388 -16.77 1.86 34.02
N GLN A 389 -16.38 2.97 34.65
CA GLN A 389 -15.54 4.00 34.05
C GLN A 389 -14.14 4.04 34.68
N ALA A 390 -13.14 4.34 33.83
CA ALA A 390 -11.78 4.68 34.23
C ALA A 390 -11.32 5.90 33.41
N THR A 391 -10.74 6.91 34.08
CA THR A 391 -10.20 8.10 33.43
C THR A 391 -8.67 8.04 33.45
N TYR A 392 -8.07 8.11 32.28
CA TYR A 392 -6.64 8.07 32.06
C TYR A 392 -6.12 9.48 31.81
N ARG A 393 -5.08 9.87 32.54
CA ARG A 393 -4.34 11.12 32.34
C ARG A 393 -2.93 10.80 31.86
N PHE A 394 -2.48 11.53 30.85
CA PHE A 394 -1.20 11.30 30.23
C PHE A 394 -0.22 12.39 30.70
N GLN A 395 1.00 11.98 31.04
CA GLN A 395 2.08 12.94 31.24
C GLN A 395 2.70 13.24 29.87
N VAL A 396 2.76 14.51 29.51
CA VAL A 396 3.37 15.02 28.29
C VAL A 396 4.85 15.27 28.54
#